data_f159565b16116b24fc58483a888b0434
#
_entry.id   f159565b16116b24fc58483a888b0434
#
_cell.length_a   1.000
_cell.length_b   1.000
_cell.length_c   1.000
_cell.angle_alpha   90.00
_cell.angle_beta   90.00
_cell.angle_gamma   90.00
#
_symmetry.space_group_name_H-M   'P 1'
#
loop_
_entity.id
_entity.type
_entity.pdbx_description
1 polymer ?
#
loop_
_entity_poly.entity_id
_entity_poly.type
_entity_poly.pdbx_seq_one_letter_code
_entity_poly.pdbx_strand_id
1 'polypeptide(L)'
;DLSSGTNHILALMFDMNKLWEKFIYITLRKQFIRNQSKYNVYAQRKKLFWSSEYNKREIKPDIIIQEQTNEANKQTDCYILDTKWKVPENINAIPSDSDLMQIFAYANIFNTHKNALVYPGNPKNSKKGHYESPEDTQKETIGCDTILLECKENIKEFQESIYSTISEWLSQKME
;
A
#
# COMPACT_ATOMS: atom_id res chain seq x y z
N ASP A 1 -20.27 -15.19 -52.13
CA ASP A 1 -19.81 -13.98 -51.42
C ASP A 1 -19.69 -14.27 -49.95
N LEU A 2 -18.48 -14.61 -49.56
CA LEU A 2 -18.11 -14.77 -48.17
C LEU A 2 -17.75 -13.40 -47.62
N SER A 3 -18.68 -12.76 -46.92
CA SER A 3 -18.40 -11.55 -46.14
C SER A 3 -17.48 -11.93 -44.98
N SER A 4 -16.20 -11.66 -45.16
CA SER A 4 -15.23 -11.77 -44.08
C SER A 4 -15.54 -10.71 -43.02
N GLY A 5 -16.25 -11.11 -41.97
CA GLY A 5 -16.39 -10.32 -40.76
C GLY A 5 -15.03 -10.17 -40.09
N THR A 6 -14.37 -9.07 -40.30
CA THR A 6 -13.19 -8.69 -39.54
C THR A 6 -13.62 -8.36 -38.10
N ASN A 7 -13.59 -9.36 -37.24
CA ASN A 7 -13.71 -9.13 -35.82
C ASN A 7 -12.46 -8.38 -35.36
N HIS A 8 -12.56 -7.07 -35.26
CA HIS A 8 -11.54 -6.26 -34.63
C HIS A 8 -11.58 -6.53 -33.13
N ILE A 9 -10.67 -7.36 -32.63
CA ILE A 9 -10.44 -7.52 -31.19
C ILE A 9 -9.66 -6.30 -30.74
N LEU A 10 -10.32 -5.39 -30.05
CA LEU A 10 -9.67 -4.28 -29.39
C LEU A 10 -9.05 -4.80 -28.07
N ALA A 11 -7.79 -5.18 -28.12
CA ALA A 11 -7.03 -5.53 -26.92
C ALA A 11 -6.59 -4.24 -26.21
N LEU A 12 -7.29 -3.84 -25.18
CA LEU A 12 -6.88 -2.76 -24.30
C LEU A 12 -5.87 -3.31 -23.29
N MET A 13 -4.61 -2.93 -23.43
CA MET A 13 -3.58 -3.23 -22.43
C MET A 13 -3.67 -2.22 -21.29
N PHE A 14 -4.16 -2.66 -20.15
CA PHE A 14 -4.17 -1.87 -18.93
C PHE A 14 -2.91 -2.13 -18.12
N ASP A 15 -2.32 -1.06 -17.58
CA ASP A 15 -1.31 -1.18 -16.52
C ASP A 15 -2.03 -1.57 -15.23
N MET A 16 -2.06 -2.86 -14.94
CA MET A 16 -2.78 -3.42 -13.80
C MET A 16 -2.22 -2.94 -12.47
N ASN A 17 -0.92 -2.61 -12.38
CA ASN A 17 -0.35 -2.03 -11.16
C ASN A 17 -0.99 -0.67 -10.88
N LYS A 18 -1.04 0.22 -11.86
CA LYS A 18 -1.68 1.54 -11.71
C LYS A 18 -3.17 1.44 -11.45
N LEU A 19 -3.85 0.48 -12.07
CA LEU A 19 -5.28 0.27 -11.85
C LEU A 19 -5.54 -0.20 -10.41
N TRP A 20 -4.75 -1.15 -9.93
CA TRP A 20 -4.81 -1.68 -8.57
C TRP A 20 -4.53 -0.59 -7.52
N GLU A 21 -3.44 0.13 -7.67
CA GLU A 21 -3.07 1.27 -6.82
C GLU A 21 -4.22 2.28 -6.72
N LYS A 22 -4.72 2.73 -7.87
CA LYS A 22 -5.79 3.71 -7.92
C LYS A 22 -7.10 3.20 -7.33
N PHE A 23 -7.43 1.92 -7.57
CA PHE A 23 -8.62 1.30 -7.02
C PHE A 23 -8.57 1.22 -5.48
N ILE A 24 -7.46 0.74 -4.92
CA ILE A 24 -7.27 0.68 -3.46
C ILE A 24 -7.33 2.08 -2.85
N TYR A 25 -6.60 3.04 -3.42
CA TYR A 25 -6.58 4.42 -2.95
C TYR A 25 -7.99 5.05 -2.92
N ILE A 26 -8.72 4.98 -4.03
CA ILE A 26 -10.06 5.59 -4.13
C ILE A 26 -11.02 4.91 -3.17
N THR A 27 -10.94 3.58 -3.03
CA THR A 27 -11.77 2.81 -2.11
C THR A 27 -11.53 3.26 -0.67
N LEU A 28 -10.28 3.25 -0.20
CA LEU A 28 -9.94 3.66 1.16
C LEU A 28 -10.36 5.11 1.42
N ARG A 29 -10.04 6.03 0.51
CA ARG A 29 -10.41 7.43 0.67
C ARG A 29 -11.92 7.63 0.82
N LYS A 30 -12.73 7.00 -0.04
CA LYS A 30 -14.19 7.09 0.01
C LYS A 30 -14.76 6.46 1.29
N GLN A 31 -14.27 5.29 1.64
CA GLN A 31 -14.76 4.55 2.80
C GLN A 31 -14.38 5.24 4.12
N PHE A 32 -13.18 5.79 4.23
CA PHE A 32 -12.78 6.52 5.44
C PHE A 32 -13.59 7.80 5.63
N ILE A 33 -13.87 8.54 4.55
CA ILE A 33 -14.76 9.71 4.61
C ILE A 33 -16.19 9.28 5.02
N ARG A 34 -16.74 8.24 4.37
CA ARG A 34 -18.09 7.75 4.64
C ARG A 34 -18.27 7.29 6.09
N ASN A 35 -17.28 6.64 6.64
CA ASN A 35 -17.30 6.10 8.00
C ASN A 35 -16.75 7.09 9.05
N GLN A 36 -16.54 8.36 8.69
CA GLN A 36 -16.03 9.40 9.59
C GLN A 36 -14.77 8.95 10.34
N SER A 37 -13.87 8.27 9.62
CA SER A 37 -12.64 7.75 10.19
C SER A 37 -11.72 8.89 10.66
N LYS A 38 -10.97 8.63 11.73
CA LYS A 38 -9.91 9.54 12.18
C LYS A 38 -8.69 9.61 11.25
N TYR A 39 -8.71 8.90 10.14
CA TYR A 39 -7.60 8.83 9.18
C TYR A 39 -7.91 9.56 7.89
N ASN A 40 -6.89 10.26 7.37
CA ASN A 40 -6.86 10.77 6.00
C ASN A 40 -6.02 9.86 5.11
N VAL A 41 -6.43 9.74 3.84
CA VAL A 41 -5.72 8.91 2.83
C VAL A 41 -5.21 9.82 1.72
N TYR A 42 -3.93 9.70 1.44
CA TYR A 42 -3.24 10.48 0.41
C TYR A 42 -2.55 9.55 -0.59
N ALA A 43 -2.58 9.92 -1.86
CA ALA A 43 -1.84 9.21 -2.90
C ALA A 43 -0.54 9.93 -3.22
N GLN A 44 0.50 9.17 -3.47
CA GLN A 44 1.74 9.57 -4.14
C GLN A 44 2.37 10.88 -3.62
N ARG A 45 2.34 11.13 -2.31
CA ARG A 45 3.07 12.27 -1.73
C ARG A 45 4.57 12.08 -1.92
N LYS A 46 5.22 13.11 -2.42
CA LYS A 46 6.65 13.09 -2.72
C LYS A 46 7.47 13.63 -1.56
N LYS A 47 8.60 13.00 -1.31
CA LYS A 47 9.68 13.55 -0.47
C LYS A 47 11.03 13.39 -1.15
N LEU A 48 11.91 14.36 -0.92
CA LEU A 48 13.29 14.30 -1.37
C LEU A 48 14.00 13.14 -0.67
N PHE A 49 14.60 12.28 -1.46
CA PHE A 49 15.28 11.07 -1.00
C PHE A 49 16.80 11.17 -1.14
N TRP A 50 17.25 11.76 -2.25
CA TRP A 50 18.65 11.93 -2.55
C TRP A 50 18.89 13.20 -3.33
N SER A 51 20.02 13.87 -3.05
CA SER A 51 20.44 15.07 -3.79
C SER A 51 21.95 15.12 -3.97
N SER A 52 22.37 15.65 -5.09
CA SER A 52 23.73 16.06 -5.38
C SER A 52 23.73 17.51 -5.86
N GLU A 53 24.90 18.03 -6.21
CA GLU A 53 25.05 19.39 -6.73
C GLU A 53 24.10 19.68 -7.92
N TYR A 54 23.93 18.73 -8.83
CA TYR A 54 23.15 18.90 -10.07
C TYR A 54 21.87 18.09 -10.15
N ASN A 55 21.63 17.14 -9.23
CA ASN A 55 20.52 16.20 -9.34
C ASN A 55 19.80 16.01 -8.01
N LYS A 56 18.48 15.81 -8.12
CA LYS A 56 17.63 15.46 -7.00
C LYS A 56 16.77 14.24 -7.37
N ARG A 57 16.50 13.38 -6.41
CA ARG A 57 15.60 12.24 -6.54
C ARG A 57 14.54 12.29 -5.43
N GLU A 58 13.30 12.10 -5.84
CA GLU A 58 12.15 12.03 -4.95
C GLU A 58 11.65 10.60 -4.90
N ILE A 59 11.16 10.20 -3.76
CA ILE A 59 10.38 8.97 -3.59
C ILE A 59 8.93 9.32 -3.28
N LYS A 60 8.03 8.43 -3.68
CA LYS A 60 6.59 8.60 -3.51
C LYS A 60 5.94 7.26 -3.26
N PRO A 61 5.53 6.97 -2.03
CA PRO A 61 4.69 5.82 -1.74
C PRO A 61 3.35 5.90 -2.46
N ASP A 62 2.77 4.76 -2.80
CA ASP A 62 1.47 4.69 -3.46
C ASP A 62 0.39 5.34 -2.61
N ILE A 63 0.29 4.92 -1.35
CA ILE A 63 -0.73 5.38 -0.42
C ILE A 63 -0.10 5.70 0.94
N ILE A 64 -0.47 6.85 1.48
CA ILE A 64 -0.14 7.25 2.85
C ILE A 64 -1.45 7.43 3.60
N ILE A 65 -1.55 6.78 4.75
CA ILE A 65 -2.64 6.95 5.71
C ILE A 65 -2.09 7.73 6.90
N GLN A 66 -2.75 8.81 7.27
CA GLN A 66 -2.31 9.68 8.35
C GLN A 66 -3.45 9.93 9.32
N GLU A 67 -3.20 9.77 10.63
CA GLU A 67 -4.16 10.10 11.65
C GLU A 67 -4.40 11.61 11.69
N GLN A 68 -5.68 11.99 11.82
CA GLN A 68 -6.07 13.40 11.97
C GLN A 68 -5.77 13.84 13.40
N THR A 69 -5.21 15.02 13.57
CA THR A 69 -5.06 15.66 14.87
C THR A 69 -5.56 17.08 14.81
N ASN A 70 -6.21 17.52 15.87
CA ASN A 70 -6.61 18.91 16.06
C ASN A 70 -5.51 19.73 16.79
N GLU A 71 -4.42 19.09 17.20
CA GLU A 71 -3.32 19.72 17.92
C GLU A 71 -2.18 20.06 16.94
N ALA A 72 -1.88 21.36 16.79
CA ALA A 72 -0.93 21.87 15.79
C ALA A 72 0.51 21.32 15.92
N ASN A 73 0.88 20.78 17.09
CA ASN A 73 2.25 20.31 17.38
C ASN A 73 2.35 18.81 17.68
N LYS A 74 1.26 18.04 17.49
CA LYS A 74 1.31 16.61 17.72
C LYS A 74 1.81 15.89 16.47
N GLN A 75 2.86 15.11 16.61
CA GLN A 75 3.28 14.18 15.58
C GLN A 75 2.17 13.14 15.41
N THR A 76 1.63 13.05 14.21
CA THR A 76 0.56 12.10 13.88
C THR A 76 1.13 10.82 13.33
N ASP A 77 0.53 9.71 13.72
CA ASP A 77 0.89 8.42 13.16
C ASP A 77 0.67 8.41 11.65
N CYS A 78 1.67 7.93 10.95
CA CYS A 78 1.71 7.83 9.50
C CYS A 78 2.00 6.38 9.11
N TYR A 79 1.24 5.87 8.16
CA TYR A 79 1.29 4.48 7.68
C TYR A 79 1.47 4.49 6.16
N ILE A 80 2.29 3.58 5.64
CA ILE A 80 2.52 3.45 4.21
C ILE A 80 1.93 2.12 3.72
N LEU A 81 1.17 2.20 2.64
CA LEU A 81 0.77 1.04 1.85
C LEU A 81 1.37 1.19 0.45
N ASP A 82 2.09 0.19 0.02
CA ASP A 82 2.59 0.07 -1.34
C ASP A 82 1.89 -1.11 -2.03
N THR A 83 1.29 -0.86 -3.16
CA THR A 83 0.38 -1.81 -3.82
C THR A 83 1.08 -2.53 -4.96
N LYS A 84 0.92 -3.83 -5.04
CA LYS A 84 1.55 -4.66 -6.06
C LYS A 84 0.51 -5.56 -6.73
N TRP A 85 0.31 -5.40 -8.03
CA TRP A 85 -0.50 -6.32 -8.82
C TRP A 85 0.35 -7.50 -9.28
N LYS A 86 0.65 -8.37 -8.36
CA LYS A 86 1.28 -9.66 -8.61
C LYS A 86 0.80 -10.64 -7.54
N VAL A 87 0.58 -11.88 -7.95
CA VAL A 87 0.36 -12.95 -6.98
C VAL A 87 1.76 -13.34 -6.49
N PRO A 88 2.03 -13.30 -5.20
CA PRO A 88 3.30 -13.80 -4.68
C PRO A 88 3.53 -15.24 -5.17
N GLU A 89 4.73 -15.52 -5.66
CA GLU A 89 5.05 -16.78 -6.38
C GLU A 89 4.89 -18.04 -5.55
N ASN A 90 4.66 -17.90 -4.25
CA ASN A 90 4.44 -19.04 -3.36
C ASN A 90 3.32 -18.78 -2.35
N ILE A 91 2.81 -19.87 -1.78
CA ILE A 91 1.75 -19.89 -0.74
C ILE A 91 2.11 -19.02 0.48
N ASN A 92 3.38 -18.71 0.68
CA ASN A 92 3.87 -17.95 1.83
C ASN A 92 3.82 -16.44 1.65
N ALA A 93 3.42 -15.93 0.49
CA ALA A 93 3.31 -14.49 0.20
C ALA A 93 4.58 -13.70 0.57
N ILE A 94 5.75 -14.24 0.24
CA ILE A 94 7.04 -13.61 0.54
C ILE A 94 7.26 -12.46 -0.44
N PRO A 95 7.46 -11.22 0.03
CA PRO A 95 7.81 -10.10 -0.82
C PRO A 95 9.17 -10.29 -1.49
N SER A 96 9.38 -9.64 -2.63
CA SER A 96 10.72 -9.58 -3.22
C SER A 96 11.63 -8.63 -2.43
N ASP A 97 12.93 -8.87 -2.49
CA ASP A 97 13.92 -8.01 -1.83
C ASP A 97 13.78 -6.55 -2.27
N SER A 98 13.50 -6.32 -3.56
CA SER A 98 13.29 -4.96 -4.09
C SER A 98 12.06 -4.28 -3.50
N ASP A 99 10.95 -5.01 -3.27
CA ASP A 99 9.75 -4.44 -2.62
C ASP A 99 10.06 -4.10 -1.16
N LEU A 100 10.78 -4.98 -0.45
CA LEU A 100 11.19 -4.73 0.93
C LEU A 100 12.13 -3.53 1.03
N MET A 101 13.15 -3.43 0.18
CA MET A 101 14.07 -2.28 0.15
C MET A 101 13.32 -0.97 -0.15
N GLN A 102 12.32 -1.00 -1.02
CA GLN A 102 11.48 0.15 -1.35
C GLN A 102 10.70 0.63 -0.12
N ILE A 103 10.02 -0.28 0.59
CA ILE A 103 9.29 0.06 1.83
C ILE A 103 10.25 0.56 2.90
N PHE A 104 11.42 -0.05 3.06
CA PHE A 104 12.42 0.41 4.02
C PHE A 104 12.86 1.85 3.76
N ALA A 105 13.12 2.20 2.49
CA ALA A 105 13.44 3.57 2.11
C ALA A 105 12.29 4.54 2.41
N TYR A 106 11.05 4.16 2.10
CA TYR A 106 9.87 4.95 2.42
C TYR A 106 9.72 5.16 3.93
N ALA A 107 9.82 4.10 4.71
CA ALA A 107 9.67 4.15 6.16
C ALA A 107 10.66 5.13 6.80
N ASN A 108 11.93 5.08 6.40
CA ASN A 108 12.94 5.99 6.91
C ASN A 108 12.69 7.46 6.50
N ILE A 109 12.34 7.72 5.24
CA ILE A 109 12.15 9.10 4.74
C ILE A 109 10.84 9.71 5.24
N PHE A 110 9.80 8.92 5.43
CA PHE A 110 8.51 9.39 5.94
C PHE A 110 8.39 9.26 7.46
N ASN A 111 9.37 8.64 8.12
CA ASN A 111 9.39 8.36 9.56
C ASN A 111 8.15 7.56 9.99
N THR A 112 7.99 6.39 9.38
CA THR A 112 6.87 5.49 9.66
C THR A 112 7.38 4.16 10.18
N HIS A 113 6.70 3.61 11.20
CA HIS A 113 7.08 2.35 11.82
C HIS A 113 6.19 1.18 11.37
N LYS A 114 4.99 1.47 10.89
CA LYS A 114 4.03 0.47 10.46
C LYS A 114 3.68 0.66 8.99
N ASN A 115 4.08 -0.31 8.17
CA ASN A 115 3.97 -0.25 6.72
C ASN A 115 3.47 -1.59 6.19
N ALA A 116 2.89 -1.62 4.99
CA ALA A 116 2.47 -2.86 4.37
C ALA A 116 2.61 -2.86 2.84
N LEU A 117 2.87 -4.04 2.31
CA LEU A 117 2.73 -4.40 0.90
C LEU A 117 1.35 -5.02 0.68
N VAL A 118 0.59 -4.50 -0.28
CA VAL A 118 -0.80 -4.91 -0.53
C VAL A 118 -0.92 -5.62 -1.87
N TYR A 119 -1.26 -6.89 -1.81
CA TYR A 119 -1.38 -7.79 -2.97
C TYR A 119 -2.80 -8.30 -3.17
N PRO A 120 -3.21 -8.67 -4.39
CA PRO A 120 -4.38 -9.53 -4.57
C PRO A 120 -4.05 -10.95 -4.07
N GLY A 121 -4.98 -11.60 -3.38
CA GLY A 121 -4.78 -12.97 -2.91
C GLY A 121 -5.66 -13.35 -1.72
N ASN A 122 -5.44 -14.53 -1.18
CA ASN A 122 -6.20 -15.04 -0.04
C ASN A 122 -5.76 -14.36 1.27
N PRO A 123 -6.63 -13.65 1.99
CA PRO A 123 -6.30 -12.94 3.22
C PRO A 123 -5.68 -13.81 4.33
N LYS A 124 -5.99 -15.12 4.35
CA LYS A 124 -5.39 -16.06 5.31
C LYS A 124 -3.86 -16.19 5.18
N ASN A 125 -3.32 -15.81 4.02
CA ASN A 125 -1.89 -15.85 3.76
C ASN A 125 -1.19 -14.51 4.07
N SER A 126 -1.90 -13.52 4.59
CA SER A 126 -1.30 -12.27 5.08
C SER A 126 -0.33 -12.56 6.22
N LYS A 127 0.79 -11.85 6.28
CA LYS A 127 1.87 -12.08 7.24
C LYS A 127 2.30 -10.76 7.87
N LYS A 128 2.66 -10.83 9.14
CA LYS A 128 3.43 -9.77 9.81
C LYS A 128 4.91 -9.92 9.48
N GLY A 129 5.59 -8.82 9.34
CA GLY A 129 7.03 -8.78 9.10
C GLY A 129 7.66 -7.51 9.65
N HIS A 130 8.94 -7.56 9.91
CA HIS A 130 9.71 -6.41 10.38
C HIS A 130 11.13 -6.47 9.84
N TYR A 131 11.78 -5.32 9.83
CA TYR A 131 13.19 -5.24 9.48
C TYR A 131 14.03 -5.46 10.72
N GLU A 132 15.06 -6.29 10.58
CA GLU A 132 16.05 -6.50 11.64
C GLU A 132 16.84 -5.22 11.87
N SER A 133 16.97 -4.83 13.13
CA SER A 133 17.86 -3.74 13.53
C SER A 133 19.22 -4.31 13.94
N PRO A 134 20.33 -3.62 13.64
CA PRO A 134 21.63 -4.00 14.22
C PRO A 134 21.53 -4.06 15.74
N GLU A 135 22.10 -5.08 16.35
CA GLU A 135 22.26 -5.20 17.80
C GLU A 135 22.85 -3.89 18.32
N ASP A 136 22.31 -3.29 19.38
CA ASP A 136 22.69 -2.00 19.97
C ASP A 136 21.96 -0.72 19.50
N THR A 137 20.98 -0.79 18.62
CA THR A 137 20.21 0.42 18.32
C THR A 137 18.89 0.45 19.10
N GLN A 138 18.69 1.41 19.99
CA GLN A 138 17.40 1.74 20.64
C GLN A 138 16.38 2.34 19.63
N LYS A 139 16.43 1.93 18.36
CA LYS A 139 15.50 2.41 17.35
C LYS A 139 14.22 1.59 17.39
N GLU A 140 13.09 2.26 17.26
CA GLU A 140 11.82 1.59 17.09
C GLU A 140 11.85 0.67 15.86
N THR A 141 11.30 -0.53 16.01
CA THR A 141 11.24 -1.52 14.93
C THR A 141 10.39 -1.00 13.77
N ILE A 142 10.89 -1.15 12.56
CA ILE A 142 10.13 -0.83 11.35
C ILE A 142 9.43 -2.10 10.88
N GLY A 143 8.10 -2.11 10.92
CA GLY A 143 7.28 -3.19 10.40
C GLY A 143 7.04 -3.06 8.89
N CYS A 144 6.96 -4.21 8.21
CA CYS A 144 6.50 -4.33 6.85
C CYS A 144 5.65 -5.59 6.70
N ASP A 145 4.35 -5.44 6.85
CA ASP A 145 3.40 -6.54 6.73
C ASP A 145 3.07 -6.84 5.27
N THR A 146 2.64 -8.06 4.97
CA THR A 146 1.99 -8.39 3.71
C THR A 146 0.50 -8.54 3.94
N ILE A 147 -0.30 -7.77 3.21
CA ILE A 147 -1.76 -7.82 3.25
C ILE A 147 -2.26 -8.34 1.91
N LEU A 148 -2.98 -9.44 1.94
CA LEU A 148 -3.61 -10.01 0.77
C LEU A 148 -5.11 -9.70 0.79
N LEU A 149 -5.61 -9.22 -0.36
CA LEU A 149 -6.99 -8.83 -0.55
C LEU A 149 -7.65 -9.76 -1.58
N GLU A 150 -8.65 -10.50 -1.16
CA GLU A 150 -9.41 -11.39 -2.04
C GLU A 150 -10.32 -10.58 -2.95
N CYS A 151 -10.09 -10.69 -4.27
CA CYS A 151 -10.95 -10.08 -5.27
C CYS A 151 -12.34 -10.74 -5.25
N LYS A 152 -13.39 -9.94 -5.11
CA LYS A 152 -14.77 -10.40 -5.10
C LYS A 152 -15.49 -9.99 -6.37
N GLU A 153 -16.46 -10.79 -6.80
CA GLU A 153 -17.29 -10.49 -7.97
C GLU A 153 -18.12 -9.20 -7.76
N ASN A 154 -18.66 -9.03 -6.57
CA ASN A 154 -19.39 -7.80 -6.20
C ASN A 154 -18.42 -6.70 -5.80
N ILE A 155 -18.38 -5.64 -6.59
CA ILE A 155 -17.48 -4.50 -6.38
C ILE A 155 -17.71 -3.78 -5.03
N LYS A 156 -18.95 -3.69 -4.55
CA LYS A 156 -19.25 -3.04 -3.27
C LYS A 156 -18.76 -3.88 -2.10
N GLU A 157 -19.00 -5.19 -2.13
CA GLU A 157 -18.49 -6.12 -1.13
C GLU A 157 -16.95 -6.13 -1.13
N PHE A 158 -16.33 -6.02 -2.29
CA PHE A 158 -14.88 -5.92 -2.38
C PHE A 158 -14.36 -4.63 -1.75
N GLN A 159 -14.98 -3.49 -2.04
CA GLN A 159 -14.62 -2.21 -1.42
C GLN A 159 -14.80 -2.21 0.10
N GLU A 160 -15.85 -2.82 0.60
CA GLU A 160 -16.10 -2.98 2.04
C GLU A 160 -15.05 -3.90 2.69
N SER A 161 -14.69 -5.00 2.03
CA SER A 161 -13.65 -5.91 2.55
C SER A 161 -12.26 -5.26 2.59
N ILE A 162 -11.90 -4.45 1.59
CA ILE A 162 -10.66 -3.66 1.60
C ILE A 162 -10.63 -2.72 2.80
N TYR A 163 -11.71 -1.96 2.99
CA TYR A 163 -11.83 -1.02 4.12
C TYR A 163 -11.73 -1.74 5.46
N SER A 164 -12.46 -2.83 5.64
CA SER A 164 -12.46 -3.63 6.86
C SER A 164 -11.06 -4.16 7.18
N THR A 165 -10.41 -4.79 6.19
CA THR A 165 -9.07 -5.36 6.36
C THR A 165 -8.03 -4.29 6.73
N ILE A 166 -8.03 -3.16 6.04
CA ILE A 166 -7.06 -2.08 6.34
C ILE A 166 -7.38 -1.39 7.66
N SER A 167 -8.65 -1.19 8.01
CA SER A 167 -9.05 -0.60 9.30
C SER A 167 -8.66 -1.50 10.47
N GLU A 168 -8.83 -2.80 10.34
CA GLU A 168 -8.38 -3.78 11.33
C GLU A 168 -6.87 -3.74 11.47
N TRP A 169 -6.13 -3.77 10.35
CA TRP A 169 -4.68 -3.67 10.36
C TRP A 169 -4.21 -2.39 11.07
N LEU A 170 -4.81 -1.22 10.79
CA LEU A 170 -4.47 0.04 11.46
C LEU A 170 -4.69 0.00 12.97
N SER A 171 -5.72 -0.73 13.44
CA SER A 171 -6.05 -0.85 14.86
C SER A 171 -5.14 -1.78 15.66
N GLN A 172 -4.45 -2.71 14.99
CA GLN A 172 -3.52 -3.64 15.64
C GLN A 172 -2.27 -2.88 16.09
N LYS A 173 -1.81 -3.15 17.31
CA LYS A 173 -0.51 -2.65 17.78
C LYS A 173 0.61 -3.38 17.05
N MET A 174 1.72 -2.71 16.85
CA MET A 174 2.98 -3.37 16.50
C MET A 174 3.45 -4.16 17.73
N GLU A 175 3.78 -5.41 17.50
CA GLU A 175 4.40 -6.29 18.49
C GLU A 175 5.91 -6.10 18.49
#